data_9bff42b390a6a3d7a3136f4737d96088
#
_entry.id   9bff42b390a6a3d7a3136f4737d96088
#
_cell.length_a   1.000
_cell.length_b   1.000
_cell.length_c   1.000
_cell.angle_alpha   90.00
_cell.angle_beta   90.00
_cell.angle_gamma   90.00
#
_symmetry.space_group_name_H-M   'P 1'
#
loop_
_entity.id
_entity.type
_entity.pdbx_description
1 polymer ?
#
loop_
_entity_poly.entity_id
_entity_poly.type
_entity_poly.pdbx_seq_one_letter_code
_entity_poly.pdbx_strand_id
1 'polypeptide(L)'
;TIANVAKSAGFSHVLIKIANDTRPYNVDSTGKDLVAPVVDAIRSKGIEVWGWHYVYGYDPIGEANIAISQTKKFNLDGYVIDAEVEYKAAGRDAVARTFMTQLRKGLPSKPVALCSFRWPSYHGTFPWTAFLEKCDLNMPQVYWMQAHNPEYDLTRSYNEFKAITPLRPIVPTGPAFGQDGWAPTSTDTNVFLDTARKLGMTAANFYSWDYSRTKLVAVWNEIAKYNWPVSSPVPSDADPLTKIFAALNAHVYDPFLDIYDENAVLVTPKQTYQGNAAVRGFFGQMLMNQLNDGIFTVTSKEESGNTIHYTWTCNSYRGKVTNGSDTLGVRDSKVVYHYCYYTIN
;
A
#
# COMPACT_ATOMS: atom_id res chain seq x y z
N THR A 1 7.37 -24.51 8.37
CA THR A 1 7.31 -23.41 9.35
C THR A 1 6.59 -22.21 8.76
N ILE A 2 6.03 -21.30 9.61
CA ILE A 2 5.38 -20.05 9.20
C ILE A 2 6.31 -19.26 8.28
N ALA A 3 7.56 -19.08 8.66
CA ALA A 3 8.55 -18.31 7.90
C ALA A 3 8.80 -18.86 6.49
N ASN A 4 8.90 -20.18 6.31
CA ASN A 4 9.08 -20.79 5.00
C ASN A 4 7.86 -20.58 4.12
N VAL A 5 6.66 -20.70 4.68
CA VAL A 5 5.39 -20.47 3.96
C VAL A 5 5.26 -19.02 3.52
N ALA A 6 5.55 -18.05 4.40
CA ALA A 6 5.54 -16.63 4.07
C ALA A 6 6.55 -16.30 2.94
N LYS A 7 7.77 -16.87 3.01
CA LYS A 7 8.78 -16.70 1.97
C LYS A 7 8.36 -17.29 0.64
N SER A 8 7.79 -18.51 0.64
CA SER A 8 7.30 -19.16 -0.58
C SER A 8 6.12 -18.43 -1.20
N ALA A 9 5.32 -17.74 -0.39
CA ALA A 9 4.21 -16.89 -0.83
C ALA A 9 4.66 -15.48 -1.29
N GLY A 10 5.96 -15.18 -1.26
CA GLY A 10 6.49 -13.90 -1.71
C GLY A 10 6.14 -12.71 -0.82
N PHE A 11 5.78 -12.94 0.45
CA PHE A 11 5.39 -11.85 1.34
C PHE A 11 6.57 -10.93 1.66
N SER A 12 6.32 -9.62 1.59
CA SER A 12 7.27 -8.59 1.99
C SER A 12 7.22 -8.30 3.49
N HIS A 13 6.05 -8.50 4.11
CA HIS A 13 5.81 -8.23 5.53
C HIS A 13 4.74 -9.15 6.12
N VAL A 14 4.75 -9.26 7.45
CA VAL A 14 3.75 -9.99 8.24
C VAL A 14 3.38 -9.15 9.46
N LEU A 15 2.10 -9.12 9.81
CA LEU A 15 1.57 -8.43 10.99
C LEU A 15 1.24 -9.45 12.07
N ILE A 16 1.83 -9.32 13.27
CA ILE A 16 1.62 -10.22 14.41
C ILE A 16 0.93 -9.46 15.54
N LYS A 17 -0.11 -10.03 16.13
CA LYS A 17 -0.74 -9.44 17.33
C LYS A 17 0.23 -9.49 18.51
N ILE A 18 0.61 -8.33 19.04
CA ILE A 18 1.59 -8.19 20.11
C ILE A 18 0.97 -7.76 21.43
N ALA A 19 -0.19 -7.11 21.38
CA ALA A 19 -0.89 -6.66 22.57
C ALA A 19 -2.41 -6.61 22.35
N ASN A 20 -3.16 -6.57 23.44
CA ASN A 20 -4.59 -6.28 23.50
C ASN A 20 -4.85 -5.48 24.77
N ASP A 21 -5.50 -4.30 24.65
CA ASP A 21 -5.61 -3.39 25.78
C ASP A 21 -4.21 -3.08 26.36
N THR A 22 -4.04 -3.11 27.64
CA THR A 22 -2.78 -2.84 28.35
C THR A 22 -1.92 -4.11 28.57
N ARG A 23 -2.23 -5.21 27.88
CA ARG A 23 -1.62 -6.52 28.13
C ARG A 23 -0.89 -7.06 26.87
N PRO A 24 0.25 -7.75 27.06
CA PRO A 24 0.89 -8.46 25.95
C PRO A 24 -0.04 -9.58 25.43
N TYR A 25 0.05 -9.88 24.14
CA TYR A 25 -0.67 -10.96 23.48
C TYR A 25 0.28 -12.04 22.97
N ASN A 26 -0.24 -13.22 22.64
CA ASN A 26 0.55 -14.39 22.24
C ASN A 26 1.56 -14.80 23.33
N VAL A 27 1.07 -14.85 24.56
CA VAL A 27 1.75 -15.39 25.74
C VAL A 27 1.02 -16.65 26.15
N ASP A 28 1.74 -17.75 26.42
CA ASP A 28 1.13 -19.01 26.84
C ASP A 28 0.67 -18.97 28.32
N SER A 29 0.04 -20.04 28.78
CA SER A 29 -0.49 -20.15 30.14
C SER A 29 0.59 -20.10 31.24
N THR A 30 1.87 -20.25 30.88
CA THR A 30 3.01 -20.14 31.79
C THR A 30 3.66 -18.78 31.82
N GLY A 31 3.16 -17.86 31.00
CA GLY A 31 3.73 -16.51 30.81
C GLY A 31 4.86 -16.47 29.78
N LYS A 32 5.12 -17.55 29.05
CA LYS A 32 6.15 -17.61 28.03
C LYS A 32 5.68 -16.86 26.77
N ASP A 33 6.54 -16.01 26.28
CA ASP A 33 6.35 -15.26 25.04
C ASP A 33 6.48 -16.17 23.81
N LEU A 34 5.48 -16.17 22.95
CA LEU A 34 5.44 -16.93 21.70
C LEU A 34 5.78 -16.08 20.48
N VAL A 35 5.90 -14.75 20.62
CA VAL A 35 6.14 -13.81 19.51
C VAL A 35 7.60 -13.84 19.07
N ALA A 36 8.56 -13.77 20.00
CA ALA A 36 9.97 -13.65 19.68
C ALA A 36 10.48 -14.70 18.68
N PRO A 37 10.26 -16.03 18.88
CA PRO A 37 10.76 -17.04 17.96
C PRO A 37 10.13 -16.96 16.56
N VAL A 38 8.90 -16.43 16.45
CA VAL A 38 8.22 -16.23 15.16
C VAL A 38 8.81 -15.03 14.43
N VAL A 39 9.05 -13.92 15.14
CA VAL A 39 9.71 -12.72 14.60
C VAL A 39 11.09 -13.07 14.05
N ASP A 40 11.91 -13.76 14.83
CA ASP A 40 13.26 -14.15 14.42
C ASP A 40 13.25 -15.05 13.18
N ALA A 41 12.35 -16.03 13.15
CA ALA A 41 12.21 -16.95 12.01
C ALA A 41 11.76 -16.23 10.73
N ILE A 42 10.79 -15.30 10.81
CA ILE A 42 10.29 -14.54 9.65
C ILE A 42 11.36 -13.57 9.14
N ARG A 43 12.00 -12.84 10.06
CA ARG A 43 13.06 -11.88 9.72
C ARG A 43 14.28 -12.56 9.08
N SER A 44 14.62 -13.80 9.50
CA SER A 44 15.69 -14.59 8.87
C SER A 44 15.43 -14.89 7.37
N LYS A 45 14.20 -14.69 6.90
CA LYS A 45 13.81 -14.84 5.48
C LYS A 45 13.80 -13.51 4.71
N GLY A 46 14.21 -12.41 5.34
CA GLY A 46 14.19 -11.07 4.75
C GLY A 46 12.77 -10.49 4.64
N ILE A 47 11.87 -10.88 5.54
CA ILE A 47 10.48 -10.41 5.60
C ILE A 47 10.34 -9.48 6.80
N GLU A 48 9.77 -8.31 6.61
CA GLU A 48 9.48 -7.36 7.69
C GLU A 48 8.42 -7.91 8.65
N VAL A 49 8.56 -7.60 9.94
CA VAL A 49 7.60 -7.98 10.96
C VAL A 49 7.06 -6.76 11.67
N TRP A 50 5.77 -6.52 11.49
CA TRP A 50 5.03 -5.46 12.14
C TRP A 50 4.20 -6.03 13.29
N GLY A 51 4.02 -5.22 14.36
CA GLY A 51 3.16 -5.61 15.47
C GLY A 51 1.82 -4.91 15.41
N TRP A 52 0.70 -5.62 15.58
CA TRP A 52 -0.61 -4.98 15.71
C TRP A 52 -1.21 -5.17 17.10
N HIS A 53 -2.05 -4.22 17.51
CA HIS A 53 -2.56 -4.09 18.86
C HIS A 53 -3.98 -3.52 18.83
N TYR A 54 -4.95 -4.26 19.37
CA TYR A 54 -6.30 -3.77 19.54
C TYR A 54 -6.38 -2.84 20.75
N VAL A 55 -6.77 -1.59 20.51
CA VAL A 55 -6.82 -0.52 21.53
C VAL A 55 -8.28 -0.12 21.82
N TYR A 56 -8.61 0.02 23.10
CA TYR A 56 -9.95 0.36 23.57
C TYR A 56 -10.07 1.83 23.96
N GLY A 57 -8.96 2.48 24.28
CA GLY A 57 -8.93 3.86 24.78
C GLY A 57 -9.46 4.02 26.21
N TYR A 58 -9.50 2.96 26.99
CA TYR A 58 -9.86 3.06 28.41
C TYR A 58 -8.66 3.52 29.26
N ASP A 59 -7.46 3.09 28.91
CA ASP A 59 -6.20 3.57 29.48
C ASP A 59 -5.22 3.91 28.36
N PRO A 60 -5.37 5.07 27.69
CA PRO A 60 -4.56 5.42 26.52
C PRO A 60 -3.06 5.51 26.81
N ILE A 61 -2.65 5.79 28.04
CA ILE A 61 -1.23 5.81 28.43
C ILE A 61 -0.72 4.37 28.61
N GLY A 62 -1.46 3.51 29.31
CA GLY A 62 -1.13 2.09 29.48
C GLY A 62 -1.06 1.36 28.14
N GLU A 63 -2.06 1.56 27.28
CA GLU A 63 -2.09 0.99 25.91
C GLU A 63 -0.88 1.47 25.08
N ALA A 64 -0.52 2.75 25.13
CA ALA A 64 0.64 3.25 24.43
C ALA A 64 1.96 2.67 25.01
N ASN A 65 2.06 2.52 26.33
CA ASN A 65 3.24 1.97 26.98
C ASN A 65 3.47 0.50 26.61
N ILE A 66 2.41 -0.33 26.58
CA ILE A 66 2.55 -1.73 26.16
C ILE A 66 2.93 -1.82 24.67
N ALA A 67 2.34 -0.97 23.80
CA ALA A 67 2.72 -0.88 22.39
C ALA A 67 4.20 -0.57 22.22
N ILE A 68 4.71 0.45 22.94
CA ILE A 68 6.11 0.87 22.91
C ILE A 68 7.01 -0.28 23.38
N SER A 69 6.67 -0.90 24.51
CA SER A 69 7.49 -1.93 25.12
C SER A 69 7.59 -3.18 24.23
N GLN A 70 6.46 -3.66 23.67
CA GLN A 70 6.46 -4.83 22.79
C GLN A 70 7.16 -4.54 21.44
N THR A 71 6.92 -3.37 20.85
CA THR A 71 7.59 -2.97 19.60
C THR A 71 9.11 -2.95 19.77
N LYS A 72 9.61 -2.39 20.88
CA LYS A 72 11.05 -2.37 21.19
C LYS A 72 11.58 -3.74 21.55
N LYS A 73 10.87 -4.51 22.39
CA LYS A 73 11.26 -5.86 22.83
C LYS A 73 11.56 -6.77 21.66
N PHE A 74 10.71 -6.75 20.62
CA PHE A 74 10.86 -7.60 19.45
C PHE A 74 11.60 -6.91 18.29
N ASN A 75 12.06 -5.66 18.49
CA ASN A 75 12.68 -4.83 17.46
C ASN A 75 11.85 -4.80 16.16
N LEU A 76 10.54 -4.63 16.26
CA LEU A 76 9.63 -4.70 15.12
C LEU A 76 9.91 -3.59 14.09
N ASP A 77 9.60 -3.86 12.81
CA ASP A 77 9.82 -2.94 11.71
C ASP A 77 8.79 -1.81 11.69
N GLY A 78 7.57 -2.08 12.18
CA GLY A 78 6.50 -1.10 12.35
C GLY A 78 5.47 -1.51 13.40
N TYR A 79 4.53 -0.59 13.67
CA TYR A 79 3.45 -0.79 14.62
C TYR A 79 2.11 -0.39 14.03
N VAL A 80 1.07 -1.20 14.24
CA VAL A 80 -0.29 -1.01 13.75
C VAL A 80 -1.26 -0.86 14.92
N ILE A 81 -1.98 0.25 14.93
CA ILE A 81 -3.06 0.54 15.86
C ILE A 81 -4.34 -0.06 15.28
N ASP A 82 -4.98 -0.99 15.97
CA ASP A 82 -6.30 -1.50 15.63
C ASP A 82 -7.33 -0.84 16.56
N ALA A 83 -7.95 0.24 16.08
CA ALA A 83 -8.90 1.06 16.81
C ALA A 83 -10.29 1.01 16.16
N GLU A 84 -11.31 0.63 16.93
CA GLU A 84 -12.64 0.37 16.37
C GLU A 84 -13.77 1.08 17.14
N VAL A 85 -14.85 0.35 17.42
CA VAL A 85 -16.13 0.89 17.90
C VAL A 85 -16.01 1.68 19.21
N GLU A 86 -15.09 1.33 20.07
CA GLU A 86 -14.88 2.00 21.37
C GLU A 86 -14.45 3.47 21.20
N TYR A 87 -13.75 3.76 20.12
CA TYR A 87 -13.34 5.12 19.76
C TYR A 87 -14.44 5.97 19.11
N LYS A 88 -15.63 5.42 18.88
CA LYS A 88 -16.80 6.19 18.39
C LYS A 88 -17.56 6.91 19.49
N ALA A 89 -17.27 6.64 20.77
CA ALA A 89 -17.91 7.31 21.91
C ALA A 89 -17.47 8.78 22.01
N ALA A 90 -18.28 9.60 22.69
CA ALA A 90 -17.96 11.01 22.91
C ALA A 90 -16.65 11.19 23.68
N GLY A 91 -15.88 12.24 23.35
CA GLY A 91 -14.60 12.56 24.01
C GLY A 91 -13.40 11.74 23.54
N ARG A 92 -13.56 10.82 22.61
CA ARG A 92 -12.49 9.92 22.17
C ARG A 92 -11.42 10.61 21.31
N ASP A 93 -11.67 11.81 20.78
CA ASP A 93 -10.63 12.61 20.14
C ASP A 93 -9.48 12.93 21.10
N ALA A 94 -9.78 13.42 22.31
CA ALA A 94 -8.77 13.70 23.33
C ALA A 94 -8.02 12.43 23.79
N VAL A 95 -8.73 11.29 23.89
CA VAL A 95 -8.15 9.99 24.23
C VAL A 95 -7.17 9.53 23.16
N ALA A 96 -7.55 9.61 21.88
CA ALA A 96 -6.70 9.27 20.75
C ALA A 96 -5.43 10.15 20.70
N ARG A 97 -5.57 11.46 20.91
CA ARG A 97 -4.42 12.39 20.98
C ARG A 97 -3.48 12.07 22.13
N THR A 98 -4.01 11.68 23.29
CA THR A 98 -3.22 11.25 24.44
C THR A 98 -2.42 10.00 24.12
N PHE A 99 -3.09 8.96 23.59
CA PHE A 99 -2.47 7.74 23.13
C PHE A 99 -1.35 8.02 22.12
N MET A 100 -1.65 8.75 21.05
CA MET A 100 -0.70 9.03 19.96
C MET A 100 0.48 9.88 20.42
N THR A 101 0.27 10.81 21.37
CA THR A 101 1.36 11.62 21.94
C THR A 101 2.32 10.76 22.73
N GLN A 102 1.81 9.88 23.61
CA GLN A 102 2.63 8.94 24.37
C GLN A 102 3.33 7.95 23.46
N LEU A 103 2.63 7.41 22.47
CA LEU A 103 3.18 6.46 21.49
C LEU A 103 4.38 7.07 20.73
N ARG A 104 4.22 8.27 20.18
CA ARG A 104 5.29 8.95 19.43
C ARG A 104 6.47 9.37 20.30
N LYS A 105 6.24 9.69 21.56
CA LYS A 105 7.34 9.90 22.51
C LYS A 105 8.22 8.67 22.67
N GLY A 106 7.64 7.48 22.66
CA GLY A 106 8.37 6.21 22.80
C GLY A 106 8.88 5.64 21.49
N LEU A 107 8.20 5.94 20.36
CA LEU A 107 8.51 5.44 19.01
C LEU A 107 8.63 6.61 18.00
N PRO A 108 9.60 7.53 18.18
CA PRO A 108 9.65 8.76 17.38
C PRO A 108 9.89 8.56 15.89
N SER A 109 10.64 7.53 15.51
CA SER A 109 11.02 7.23 14.12
C SER A 109 10.48 5.91 13.59
N LYS A 110 9.75 5.13 14.42
CA LYS A 110 9.19 3.86 13.99
C LYS A 110 7.93 4.10 13.14
N PRO A 111 7.78 3.46 11.96
CA PRO A 111 6.54 3.53 11.20
C PRO A 111 5.34 3.09 12.03
N VAL A 112 4.25 3.89 11.99
CA VAL A 112 2.99 3.63 12.68
C VAL A 112 1.85 3.71 11.69
N ALA A 113 0.97 2.73 11.70
CA ALA A 113 -0.24 2.69 10.89
C ALA A 113 -1.51 2.69 11.74
N LEU A 114 -2.58 3.27 11.23
CA LEU A 114 -3.93 3.11 11.75
C LEU A 114 -4.63 2.00 10.96
N CYS A 115 -5.12 0.97 11.63
CA CYS A 115 -6.07 0.00 11.12
C CYS A 115 -7.43 0.28 11.75
N SER A 116 -8.46 0.51 10.94
CA SER A 116 -9.82 0.81 11.38
C SER A 116 -10.82 0.61 10.24
N PHE A 117 -12.03 1.13 10.39
CA PHE A 117 -13.14 0.96 9.45
C PHE A 117 -12.82 1.37 8.01
N ARG A 118 -13.48 0.71 7.05
CA ARG A 118 -13.29 0.96 5.62
C ARG A 118 -13.81 2.30 5.12
N TRP A 119 -14.91 2.84 5.69
CA TRP A 119 -15.60 4.03 5.17
C TRP A 119 -15.79 5.09 6.26
N PRO A 120 -14.98 6.13 6.30
CA PRO A 120 -15.10 7.22 7.26
C PRO A 120 -16.51 7.82 7.40
N SER A 121 -17.24 7.94 6.29
CA SER A 121 -18.59 8.52 6.27
C SER A 121 -19.60 7.76 7.14
N TYR A 122 -19.41 6.45 7.35
CA TYR A 122 -20.25 5.64 8.25
C TYR A 122 -19.81 5.72 9.71
N HIS A 123 -18.70 6.37 9.98
CA HIS A 123 -18.06 6.43 11.28
C HIS A 123 -17.61 7.87 11.61
N GLY A 124 -18.48 8.85 11.38
CA GLY A 124 -18.19 10.28 11.54
C GLY A 124 -17.80 10.70 12.96
N THR A 125 -18.12 9.91 13.98
CA THR A 125 -17.70 10.18 15.38
C THR A 125 -16.34 9.58 15.72
N PHE A 126 -15.76 8.77 14.83
CA PHE A 126 -14.42 8.20 15.04
C PHE A 126 -13.35 9.31 14.86
N PRO A 127 -12.34 9.39 15.74
CA PRO A 127 -11.37 10.48 15.73
C PRO A 127 -10.27 10.31 14.67
N TRP A 128 -10.64 10.27 13.41
CA TRP A 128 -9.76 10.02 12.27
C TRP A 128 -8.51 10.90 12.28
N THR A 129 -8.70 12.23 12.37
CA THR A 129 -7.59 13.18 12.34
C THR A 129 -6.66 13.01 13.54
N ALA A 130 -7.20 12.76 14.75
CA ALA A 130 -6.39 12.58 15.96
C ALA A 130 -5.41 11.40 15.86
N PHE A 131 -5.79 10.33 15.15
CA PHE A 131 -4.88 9.23 14.85
C PHE A 131 -3.97 9.55 13.65
N LEU A 132 -4.56 9.92 12.50
CA LEU A 132 -3.84 10.03 11.25
C LEU A 132 -2.81 11.16 11.23
N GLU A 133 -2.99 12.23 12.00
CA GLU A 133 -1.98 13.31 12.09
C GLU A 133 -0.61 12.81 12.56
N LYS A 134 -0.57 11.72 13.33
CA LYS A 134 0.67 11.12 13.86
C LYS A 134 0.94 9.70 13.36
N CYS A 135 0.15 9.17 12.43
CA CYS A 135 0.44 7.95 11.70
C CYS A 135 1.25 8.24 10.44
N ASP A 136 1.99 7.25 9.96
CA ASP A 136 2.71 7.28 8.68
C ASP A 136 1.88 6.63 7.57
N LEU A 137 1.05 5.63 7.92
CA LEU A 137 0.22 4.85 7.00
C LEU A 137 -1.22 4.75 7.52
N ASN A 138 -2.14 4.45 6.61
CA ASN A 138 -3.52 4.09 6.89
C ASN A 138 -3.80 2.70 6.32
N MET A 139 -4.29 1.76 7.15
CA MET A 139 -4.59 0.37 6.81
C MET A 139 -6.08 0.05 6.99
N PRO A 140 -7.01 0.66 6.22
CA PRO A 140 -8.43 0.45 6.41
C PRO A 140 -8.82 -1.03 6.21
N GLN A 141 -9.72 -1.53 7.04
CA GLN A 141 -10.31 -2.88 6.96
C GLN A 141 -11.38 -2.91 5.88
N VAL A 142 -10.97 -3.08 4.61
CA VAL A 142 -11.87 -3.09 3.46
C VAL A 142 -12.49 -4.50 3.32
N TYR A 143 -13.37 -4.84 4.26
CA TYR A 143 -14.07 -6.13 4.26
C TYR A 143 -15.41 -6.00 3.51
N TRP A 144 -15.51 -6.56 2.30
CA TRP A 144 -16.72 -6.57 1.47
C TRP A 144 -17.71 -7.66 1.93
N MET A 145 -17.94 -7.74 3.25
CA MET A 145 -18.80 -8.74 3.88
C MET A 145 -20.23 -8.65 3.35
N GLN A 146 -20.87 -9.82 3.20
CA GLN A 146 -22.23 -10.01 2.66
C GLN A 146 -22.38 -9.58 1.19
N ALA A 147 -21.25 -9.30 0.48
CA ALA A 147 -21.20 -8.94 -0.92
C ALA A 147 -19.98 -9.59 -1.61
N HIS A 148 -19.85 -9.36 -2.92
CA HIS A 148 -18.69 -9.78 -3.72
C HIS A 148 -18.28 -8.61 -4.64
N ASN A 149 -18.04 -7.42 -4.02
CA ASN A 149 -17.79 -6.16 -4.71
C ASN A 149 -16.50 -5.44 -4.23
N PRO A 150 -15.34 -6.11 -4.14
CA PRO A 150 -14.11 -5.57 -3.59
C PRO A 150 -13.63 -4.30 -4.31
N GLU A 151 -13.82 -4.18 -5.63
CA GLU A 151 -13.44 -2.98 -6.40
C GLU A 151 -14.22 -1.75 -5.93
N TYR A 152 -15.54 -1.88 -5.76
CA TYR A 152 -16.38 -0.79 -5.26
C TYR A 152 -15.98 -0.37 -3.85
N ASP A 153 -15.84 -1.35 -2.95
CA ASP A 153 -15.55 -1.09 -1.54
C ASP A 153 -14.19 -0.43 -1.35
N LEU A 154 -13.15 -0.89 -2.05
CA LEU A 154 -11.83 -0.32 -1.98
C LEU A 154 -11.75 1.06 -2.63
N THR A 155 -12.36 1.24 -3.81
CA THR A 155 -12.39 2.54 -4.50
C THR A 155 -13.12 3.59 -3.66
N ARG A 156 -14.23 3.23 -3.05
CA ARG A 156 -14.97 4.10 -2.14
C ARG A 156 -14.13 4.45 -0.91
N SER A 157 -13.50 3.46 -0.25
CA SER A 157 -12.61 3.66 0.88
C SER A 157 -11.51 4.66 0.54
N TYR A 158 -10.82 4.45 -0.56
CA TYR A 158 -9.78 5.34 -1.06
C TYR A 158 -10.28 6.78 -1.26
N ASN A 159 -11.41 6.96 -1.92
CA ASN A 159 -11.98 8.28 -2.19
C ASN A 159 -12.42 9.01 -0.91
N GLU A 160 -13.01 8.29 0.05
CA GLU A 160 -13.40 8.88 1.33
C GLU A 160 -12.17 9.31 2.18
N PHE A 161 -11.12 8.48 2.22
CA PHE A 161 -9.89 8.84 2.92
C PHE A 161 -9.12 9.99 2.28
N LYS A 162 -9.23 10.20 0.96
CA LYS A 162 -8.66 11.39 0.30
C LYS A 162 -9.23 12.71 0.81
N ALA A 163 -10.42 12.70 1.39
CA ALA A 163 -11.03 13.89 1.98
C ALA A 163 -10.58 14.15 3.43
N ILE A 164 -9.85 13.22 4.05
CA ILE A 164 -9.35 13.37 5.42
C ILE A 164 -7.94 13.98 5.42
N THR A 165 -7.74 14.98 6.26
CA THR A 165 -6.43 15.64 6.42
C THR A 165 -5.81 15.25 7.76
N PRO A 166 -4.54 14.83 7.77
CA PRO A 166 -3.65 14.62 6.61
C PRO A 166 -3.95 13.32 5.87
N LEU A 167 -3.87 13.35 4.55
CA LEU A 167 -3.90 12.13 3.76
C LEU A 167 -2.64 11.29 4.06
N ARG A 168 -2.83 10.01 4.38
CA ARG A 168 -1.73 9.05 4.56
C ARG A 168 -1.74 8.02 3.44
N PRO A 169 -0.58 7.51 3.02
CA PRO A 169 -0.53 6.38 2.11
C PRO A 169 -1.38 5.23 2.61
N ILE A 170 -2.17 4.62 1.72
CA ILE A 170 -3.12 3.56 2.07
C ILE A 170 -2.52 2.21 1.73
N VAL A 171 -2.52 1.31 2.74
CA VAL A 171 -2.22 -0.12 2.60
C VAL A 171 -3.45 -0.88 3.08
N PRO A 172 -4.40 -1.24 2.19
CA PRO A 172 -5.70 -1.74 2.60
C PRO A 172 -5.60 -3.17 3.15
N THR A 173 -6.50 -3.52 4.06
CA THR A 173 -6.64 -4.88 4.60
C THR A 173 -7.90 -5.52 4.05
N GLY A 174 -7.74 -6.57 3.23
CA GLY A 174 -8.83 -7.38 2.70
C GLY A 174 -9.22 -8.53 3.64
N PRO A 175 -10.44 -9.08 3.50
CA PRO A 175 -10.87 -10.23 4.29
C PRO A 175 -10.26 -11.52 3.71
N ALA A 176 -9.76 -12.38 4.59
CA ALA A 176 -9.38 -13.76 4.29
C ALA A 176 -9.96 -14.69 5.36
N PHE A 177 -11.20 -14.41 5.77
CA PHE A 177 -12.01 -15.16 6.74
C PHE A 177 -13.45 -15.29 6.25
N GLY A 178 -14.20 -16.22 6.83
CA GLY A 178 -15.64 -16.35 6.61
C GLY A 178 -16.42 -16.01 7.87
N GLN A 179 -17.61 -15.44 7.69
CA GLN A 179 -18.51 -15.06 8.78
C GLN A 179 -19.98 -15.11 8.29
N ASP A 180 -20.87 -15.63 9.13
CA ASP A 180 -22.32 -15.66 8.90
C ASP A 180 -22.74 -16.24 7.52
N GLY A 181 -22.07 -17.32 7.11
CA GLY A 181 -22.30 -17.99 5.83
C GLY A 181 -21.68 -17.32 4.61
N TRP A 182 -21.04 -16.16 4.78
CA TRP A 182 -20.31 -15.48 3.75
C TRP A 182 -18.78 -15.74 3.86
N ALA A 183 -18.12 -15.79 2.71
CA ALA A 183 -16.65 -15.79 2.64
C ALA A 183 -16.21 -15.16 1.31
N PRO A 184 -15.02 -14.52 1.27
CA PRO A 184 -14.46 -14.02 0.01
C PRO A 184 -14.11 -15.19 -0.90
N THR A 185 -14.18 -14.95 -2.21
CA THR A 185 -13.72 -15.88 -3.23
C THR A 185 -12.28 -15.55 -3.69
N SER A 186 -11.64 -16.48 -4.39
CA SER A 186 -10.35 -16.20 -5.05
C SER A 186 -10.47 -15.09 -6.10
N THR A 187 -11.62 -15.02 -6.81
CA THR A 187 -11.89 -13.92 -7.76
C THR A 187 -11.98 -12.57 -7.06
N ASP A 188 -12.70 -12.47 -5.93
CA ASP A 188 -12.78 -11.23 -5.15
C ASP A 188 -11.39 -10.80 -4.69
N THR A 189 -10.58 -11.75 -4.23
CA THR A 189 -9.20 -11.49 -3.76
C THR A 189 -8.34 -10.91 -4.87
N ASN A 190 -8.40 -11.48 -6.08
CA ASN A 190 -7.66 -10.96 -7.23
C ASN A 190 -8.14 -9.56 -7.63
N VAL A 191 -9.46 -9.35 -7.71
CA VAL A 191 -10.05 -8.03 -8.00
C VAL A 191 -9.65 -6.98 -6.96
N PHE A 192 -9.60 -7.34 -5.66
CA PHE A 192 -9.13 -6.45 -4.61
C PHE A 192 -7.67 -6.01 -4.81
N LEU A 193 -6.78 -6.98 -5.07
CA LEU A 193 -5.35 -6.74 -5.28
C LEU A 193 -5.11 -5.90 -6.54
N ASP A 194 -5.79 -6.21 -7.64
CA ASP A 194 -5.71 -5.44 -8.88
C ASP A 194 -6.23 -4.01 -8.69
N THR A 195 -7.31 -3.84 -7.91
CA THR A 195 -7.85 -2.52 -7.59
C THR A 195 -6.89 -1.71 -6.73
N ALA A 196 -6.27 -2.33 -5.71
CA ALA A 196 -5.26 -1.66 -4.89
C ALA A 196 -4.09 -1.17 -5.75
N ARG A 197 -3.63 -1.99 -6.67
CA ARG A 197 -2.59 -1.63 -7.65
C ARG A 197 -3.01 -0.46 -8.56
N LYS A 198 -4.22 -0.54 -9.13
CA LYS A 198 -4.78 0.52 -9.99
C LYS A 198 -4.89 1.88 -9.28
N LEU A 199 -5.13 1.86 -7.98
CA LEU A 199 -5.20 3.05 -7.13
C LEU A 199 -3.82 3.54 -6.66
N GLY A 200 -2.72 2.90 -7.11
CA GLY A 200 -1.36 3.29 -6.78
C GLY A 200 -0.91 2.90 -5.37
N MET A 201 -1.59 1.93 -4.76
CA MET A 201 -1.19 1.43 -3.44
C MET A 201 0.04 0.52 -3.58
N THR A 202 0.96 0.61 -2.63
CA THR A 202 2.25 -0.09 -2.70
C THR A 202 2.24 -1.47 -2.06
N ALA A 203 1.22 -1.79 -1.26
CA ALA A 203 1.04 -3.07 -0.60
C ALA A 203 -0.44 -3.29 -0.24
N ALA A 204 -0.77 -4.50 0.19
CA ALA A 204 -2.05 -4.86 0.79
C ALA A 204 -1.85 -5.92 1.89
N ASN A 205 -2.78 -5.95 2.83
CA ASN A 205 -2.83 -6.93 3.91
C ASN A 205 -4.06 -7.81 3.77
N PHE A 206 -4.05 -8.94 4.48
CA PHE A 206 -5.23 -9.82 4.61
C PHE A 206 -5.37 -10.32 6.06
N TYR A 207 -6.57 -10.29 6.56
CA TYR A 207 -6.95 -10.91 7.82
C TYR A 207 -7.87 -12.11 7.53
N SER A 208 -7.49 -13.36 7.85
CA SER A 208 -6.37 -13.77 8.66
C SER A 208 -5.61 -14.99 8.08
N TRP A 209 -4.36 -15.11 8.47
CA TRP A 209 -3.46 -16.20 8.08
C TRP A 209 -4.04 -17.59 8.35
N ASP A 210 -4.46 -17.86 9.60
CA ASP A 210 -4.90 -19.19 9.98
C ASP A 210 -6.19 -19.61 9.26
N TYR A 211 -7.15 -18.69 9.15
CA TYR A 211 -8.42 -18.99 8.51
C TYR A 211 -8.23 -19.22 7.01
N SER A 212 -7.50 -18.35 6.32
CA SER A 212 -7.28 -18.49 4.87
C SER A 212 -6.57 -19.81 4.53
N ARG A 213 -5.53 -20.18 5.29
CA ARG A 213 -4.78 -21.42 5.03
C ARG A 213 -5.53 -22.70 5.34
N THR A 214 -6.45 -22.68 6.29
CA THR A 214 -7.15 -23.88 6.75
C THR A 214 -8.56 -24.03 6.19
N LYS A 215 -9.24 -22.92 5.91
CA LYS A 215 -10.65 -22.88 5.52
C LYS A 215 -10.88 -22.27 4.14
N LEU A 216 -10.03 -21.37 3.68
CA LEU A 216 -10.16 -20.67 2.40
C LEU A 216 -8.90 -20.86 1.53
N VAL A 217 -8.55 -22.12 1.27
CA VAL A 217 -7.30 -22.46 0.55
C VAL A 217 -7.22 -21.80 -0.83
N ALA A 218 -8.36 -21.64 -1.54
CA ALA A 218 -8.38 -20.94 -2.83
C ALA A 218 -8.01 -19.45 -2.69
N VAL A 219 -8.49 -18.77 -1.65
CA VAL A 219 -8.14 -17.38 -1.31
C VAL A 219 -6.67 -17.29 -0.94
N TRP A 220 -6.19 -18.21 -0.08
CA TRP A 220 -4.77 -18.27 0.26
C TRP A 220 -3.87 -18.41 -0.97
N ASN A 221 -4.21 -19.33 -1.87
CA ASN A 221 -3.44 -19.56 -3.08
C ASN A 221 -3.44 -18.34 -4.00
N GLU A 222 -4.54 -17.58 -4.05
CA GLU A 222 -4.62 -16.34 -4.82
C GLU A 222 -3.69 -15.27 -4.24
N ILE A 223 -3.71 -15.06 -2.92
CA ILE A 223 -2.80 -14.14 -2.23
C ILE A 223 -1.34 -14.54 -2.46
N ALA A 224 -1.02 -15.84 -2.30
CA ALA A 224 0.35 -16.36 -2.38
C ALA A 224 0.95 -16.35 -3.80
N LYS A 225 0.13 -16.42 -4.84
CA LYS A 225 0.61 -16.37 -6.24
C LYS A 225 0.60 -14.96 -6.83
N TYR A 226 -0.07 -14.00 -6.16
CA TYR A 226 -0.20 -12.66 -6.69
C TYR A 226 1.16 -11.97 -6.76
N ASN A 227 1.56 -11.63 -7.98
CA ASN A 227 2.81 -10.95 -8.21
C ASN A 227 2.60 -9.43 -8.05
N TRP A 228 2.79 -8.93 -6.82
CA TRP A 228 2.84 -7.50 -6.60
C TRP A 228 4.13 -6.97 -7.24
N PRO A 229 4.06 -6.04 -8.19
CA PRO A 229 5.28 -5.49 -8.76
C PRO A 229 6.07 -4.80 -7.65
N VAL A 230 7.17 -5.40 -7.26
CA VAL A 230 8.14 -4.77 -6.38
C VAL A 230 8.72 -3.62 -7.20
N SER A 231 8.31 -2.39 -6.91
CA SER A 231 9.11 -1.25 -7.30
C SER A 231 10.40 -1.36 -6.48
N SER A 232 11.45 -1.94 -7.07
CA SER A 232 12.79 -1.77 -6.51
C SER A 232 12.97 -0.27 -6.30
N PRO A 233 13.46 0.19 -5.14
CA PRO A 233 13.72 1.60 -4.92
C PRO A 233 14.57 2.07 -6.10
N VAL A 234 14.00 2.94 -6.93
CA VAL A 234 14.75 3.50 -8.06
C VAL A 234 15.81 4.38 -7.43
N PRO A 235 17.10 4.13 -7.69
CA PRO A 235 18.16 4.98 -7.16
C PRO A 235 17.86 6.44 -7.48
N SER A 236 18.12 7.34 -6.53
CA SER A 236 17.83 8.77 -6.72
C SER A 236 18.59 9.37 -7.90
N ASP A 237 19.73 8.77 -8.23
CA ASP A 237 20.61 9.10 -9.36
C ASP A 237 20.30 8.32 -10.65
N ALA A 238 19.28 7.45 -10.66
CA ALA A 238 18.87 6.74 -11.87
C ALA A 238 18.50 7.73 -12.98
N ASP A 239 18.75 7.32 -14.22
CA ASP A 239 18.38 8.12 -15.40
C ASP A 239 16.85 8.29 -15.51
N PRO A 240 16.36 9.35 -16.17
CA PRO A 240 14.92 9.64 -16.27
C PRO A 240 14.11 8.52 -16.93
N LEU A 241 14.65 7.77 -17.90
CA LEU A 241 13.96 6.66 -18.54
C LEU A 241 13.69 5.53 -17.55
N THR A 242 14.69 5.17 -16.75
CA THR A 242 14.56 4.18 -15.67
C THR A 242 13.47 4.59 -14.67
N LYS A 243 13.45 5.87 -14.26
CA LYS A 243 12.42 6.41 -13.36
C LYS A 243 11.02 6.36 -13.97
N ILE A 244 10.87 6.71 -15.26
CA ILE A 244 9.60 6.64 -16.01
C ILE A 244 9.06 5.21 -16.00
N PHE A 245 9.88 4.22 -16.41
CA PHE A 245 9.40 2.83 -16.49
C PHE A 245 9.14 2.21 -15.11
N ALA A 246 9.88 2.62 -14.11
CA ALA A 246 9.57 2.25 -12.73
C ALA A 246 8.20 2.78 -12.29
N ALA A 247 7.89 4.06 -12.55
CA ALA A 247 6.60 4.65 -12.24
C ALA A 247 5.45 4.01 -13.04
N LEU A 248 5.65 3.74 -14.34
CA LEU A 248 4.68 3.06 -15.20
C LEU A 248 4.37 1.64 -14.67
N ASN A 249 5.40 0.85 -14.36
CA ASN A 249 5.22 -0.52 -13.87
C ASN A 249 4.74 -0.60 -12.43
N ALA A 250 4.98 0.44 -11.61
CA ALA A 250 4.39 0.59 -10.29
C ALA A 250 2.94 1.11 -10.37
N HIS A 251 2.47 1.53 -11.55
CA HIS A 251 1.15 2.14 -11.78
C HIS A 251 0.92 3.41 -10.94
N VAL A 252 1.98 4.17 -10.68
CA VAL A 252 1.94 5.44 -9.95
C VAL A 252 2.28 6.59 -10.89
N TYR A 253 1.60 7.73 -10.74
CA TYR A 253 1.79 8.88 -11.63
C TYR A 253 2.31 10.13 -10.90
N ASP A 254 2.32 10.17 -9.57
CA ASP A 254 2.89 11.30 -8.81
C ASP A 254 4.39 11.49 -9.05
N PRO A 255 5.23 10.44 -9.22
CA PRO A 255 6.65 10.61 -9.51
C PRO A 255 6.93 11.42 -10.78
N PHE A 256 5.99 11.50 -11.73
CA PHE A 256 6.18 12.31 -12.94
C PHE A 256 6.33 13.81 -12.65
N LEU A 257 5.86 14.31 -11.50
CA LEU A 257 6.11 15.69 -11.06
C LEU A 257 7.60 15.98 -10.80
N ASP A 258 8.34 14.95 -10.35
CA ASP A 258 9.76 15.08 -10.03
C ASP A 258 10.66 14.68 -11.20
N ILE A 259 10.23 13.74 -12.04
CA ILE A 259 10.96 13.26 -13.22
C ILE A 259 10.98 14.34 -14.32
N TYR A 260 9.90 15.11 -14.46
CA TYR A 260 9.77 16.15 -15.50
C TYR A 260 10.05 17.53 -14.91
N ASP A 261 10.67 18.37 -15.75
CA ASP A 261 10.83 19.80 -15.46
C ASP A 261 9.45 20.47 -15.34
N GLU A 262 9.34 21.52 -14.54
CA GLU A 262 8.06 22.24 -14.34
C GLU A 262 7.49 22.82 -15.65
N ASN A 263 8.36 23.11 -16.61
CA ASN A 263 8.01 23.64 -17.93
C ASN A 263 8.10 22.57 -19.04
N ALA A 264 8.22 21.28 -18.69
CA ALA A 264 8.36 20.20 -19.65
C ALA A 264 7.23 20.18 -20.68
N VAL A 265 7.56 19.78 -21.90
CA VAL A 265 6.58 19.62 -22.99
C VAL A 265 6.51 18.16 -23.41
N LEU A 266 5.32 17.55 -23.30
CA LEU A 266 5.04 16.23 -23.85
C LEU A 266 4.17 16.38 -25.08
N VAL A 267 4.59 15.79 -26.18
CA VAL A 267 3.90 15.84 -27.49
C VAL A 267 3.46 14.43 -27.88
N THR A 268 2.22 14.29 -28.24
CA THR A 268 1.67 13.09 -28.87
C THR A 268 1.14 13.45 -30.27
N PRO A 269 0.84 12.49 -31.14
CA PRO A 269 0.20 12.79 -32.42
C PRO A 269 -1.13 13.55 -32.32
N LYS A 270 -1.77 13.54 -31.16
CA LYS A 270 -3.10 14.12 -30.95
C LYS A 270 -3.07 15.43 -30.17
N GLN A 271 -2.13 15.63 -29.28
CA GLN A 271 -2.15 16.74 -28.33
C GLN A 271 -0.76 17.03 -27.74
N THR A 272 -0.55 18.26 -27.33
CA THR A 272 0.61 18.71 -26.56
C THR A 272 0.19 19.00 -25.12
N TYR A 273 1.00 18.56 -24.17
CA TYR A 273 0.83 18.78 -22.74
C TYR A 273 2.00 19.64 -22.23
N GLN A 274 1.69 20.74 -21.56
CA GLN A 274 2.68 21.70 -21.08
C GLN A 274 2.72 21.73 -19.56
N GLY A 275 3.94 21.61 -19.01
CA GLY A 275 4.21 21.55 -17.58
C GLY A 275 4.10 20.13 -16.99
N ASN A 276 4.86 19.85 -15.95
CA ASN A 276 4.90 18.52 -15.32
C ASN A 276 3.54 18.07 -14.78
N ALA A 277 2.69 18.98 -14.33
CA ALA A 277 1.33 18.65 -13.86
C ALA A 277 0.45 18.12 -15.00
N ALA A 278 0.55 18.72 -16.22
CA ALA A 278 -0.18 18.22 -17.40
C ALA A 278 0.38 16.88 -17.89
N VAL A 279 1.71 16.70 -17.85
CA VAL A 279 2.38 15.43 -18.16
C VAL A 279 1.96 14.32 -17.16
N ARG A 280 1.92 14.62 -15.87
CA ARG A 280 1.37 13.72 -14.85
C ARG A 280 -0.08 13.32 -15.16
N GLY A 281 -0.90 14.28 -15.58
CA GLY A 281 -2.29 14.04 -16.00
C GLY A 281 -2.38 13.08 -17.20
N PHE A 282 -1.50 13.20 -18.18
CA PHE A 282 -1.41 12.30 -19.33
C PHE A 282 -1.10 10.86 -18.90
N PHE A 283 -0.07 10.65 -18.09
CA PHE A 283 0.26 9.32 -17.59
C PHE A 283 -0.79 8.75 -16.63
N GLY A 284 -1.43 9.61 -15.83
CA GLY A 284 -2.58 9.23 -15.02
C GLY A 284 -3.73 8.69 -15.88
N GLN A 285 -4.08 9.35 -16.97
CA GLN A 285 -5.09 8.88 -17.92
C GLN A 285 -4.70 7.56 -18.62
N MET A 286 -3.44 7.43 -19.03
CA MET A 286 -2.91 6.20 -19.62
C MET A 286 -3.04 5.03 -18.64
N LEU A 287 -2.57 5.19 -17.40
CA LEU A 287 -2.55 4.15 -16.39
C LEU A 287 -3.95 3.84 -15.82
N MET A 288 -4.83 4.84 -15.69
CA MET A 288 -6.16 4.61 -15.11
C MET A 288 -7.17 4.07 -16.11
N ASN A 289 -7.11 4.49 -17.38
CA ASN A 289 -8.18 4.26 -18.34
C ASN A 289 -7.81 3.40 -19.53
N GLN A 290 -6.52 3.34 -19.90
CA GLN A 290 -6.09 2.69 -21.15
C GLN A 290 -5.27 1.40 -20.89
N LEU A 291 -4.26 1.48 -20.04
CA LEU A 291 -3.30 0.39 -19.78
C LEU A 291 -3.14 0.16 -18.26
N ASN A 292 -4.25 0.04 -17.58
CA ASN A 292 -4.33 0.08 -16.11
C ASN A 292 -3.71 -1.11 -15.36
N ASP A 293 -3.42 -2.21 -16.04
CA ASP A 293 -2.70 -3.38 -15.53
C ASP A 293 -1.45 -3.67 -16.37
N GLY A 294 -1.04 -2.67 -17.19
CA GLY A 294 0.01 -2.84 -18.17
C GLY A 294 1.37 -3.16 -17.57
N ILE A 295 2.05 -4.14 -18.17
CA ILE A 295 3.48 -4.38 -17.96
C ILE A 295 4.24 -3.73 -19.10
N PHE A 296 5.00 -2.69 -18.77
CA PHE A 296 5.75 -1.87 -19.72
C PHE A 296 7.20 -2.35 -19.81
N THR A 297 7.68 -2.56 -21.01
CA THR A 297 9.04 -3.08 -21.26
C THR A 297 9.73 -2.23 -22.32
N VAL A 298 10.92 -1.71 -22.01
CA VAL A 298 11.80 -1.07 -23.00
C VAL A 298 12.37 -2.17 -23.89
N THR A 299 12.25 -2.01 -25.20
CA THR A 299 12.73 -2.99 -26.18
C THR A 299 14.02 -2.55 -26.88
N SER A 300 14.25 -1.23 -26.98
CA SER A 300 15.52 -0.65 -27.44
C SER A 300 15.74 0.70 -26.80
N LYS A 301 17.00 1.13 -26.67
CA LYS A 301 17.41 2.45 -26.17
C LYS A 301 18.63 2.91 -26.96
N GLU A 302 18.58 4.16 -27.44
CA GLU A 302 19.68 4.86 -28.07
C GLU A 302 19.85 6.23 -27.43
N GLU A 303 21.08 6.61 -27.08
CA GLU A 303 21.41 7.88 -26.46
C GLU A 303 22.33 8.71 -27.35
N SER A 304 22.02 9.97 -27.54
CA SER A 304 22.84 10.93 -28.28
C SER A 304 22.80 12.30 -27.59
N GLY A 305 23.89 12.64 -26.90
CA GLY A 305 23.96 13.85 -26.08
C GLY A 305 22.86 13.85 -24.99
N ASN A 306 22.01 14.86 -25.02
CA ASN A 306 20.90 15.02 -24.06
C ASN A 306 19.59 14.38 -24.56
N THR A 307 19.66 13.55 -25.58
CA THR A 307 18.47 12.92 -26.17
C THR A 307 18.51 11.41 -25.95
N ILE A 308 17.38 10.83 -25.52
CA ILE A 308 17.19 9.39 -25.37
C ILE A 308 16.03 8.99 -26.28
N HIS A 309 16.32 8.19 -27.31
CA HIS A 309 15.28 7.54 -28.11
C HIS A 309 15.10 6.09 -27.61
N TYR A 310 13.86 5.64 -27.46
CA TYR A 310 13.58 4.27 -27.06
C TYR A 310 12.29 3.74 -27.66
N THR A 311 12.26 2.43 -27.86
CA THR A 311 11.03 1.70 -28.20
C THR A 311 10.56 0.88 -27.01
N TRP A 312 9.25 0.64 -26.96
CA TRP A 312 8.66 -0.07 -25.84
C TRP A 312 7.40 -0.84 -26.21
N THR A 313 7.07 -1.80 -25.36
CA THR A 313 5.83 -2.57 -25.43
C THR A 313 5.10 -2.50 -24.13
N CYS A 314 3.78 -2.70 -24.18
CA CYS A 314 2.96 -2.90 -23.00
C CYS A 314 1.98 -4.04 -23.24
N ASN A 315 1.83 -4.90 -22.23
CA ASN A 315 0.84 -5.97 -22.23
C ASN A 315 -0.18 -5.71 -21.11
N SER A 316 -1.42 -5.43 -21.49
CA SER A 316 -2.54 -5.17 -20.60
C SER A 316 -3.74 -6.02 -21.01
N TYR A 317 -4.64 -6.34 -20.09
CA TYR A 317 -5.87 -7.07 -20.45
C TYR A 317 -6.82 -6.23 -21.33
N ARG A 318 -6.69 -4.91 -21.30
CA ARG A 318 -7.48 -3.98 -22.14
C ARG A 318 -6.93 -3.76 -23.54
N GLY A 319 -5.71 -4.25 -23.80
CA GLY A 319 -5.06 -4.11 -25.10
C GLY A 319 -3.54 -4.22 -24.99
N LYS A 320 -2.89 -4.22 -26.14
CA LYS A 320 -1.43 -4.34 -26.22
C LYS A 320 -0.85 -3.17 -26.98
N VAL A 321 0.32 -2.70 -26.54
CA VAL A 321 1.17 -1.79 -27.31
C VAL A 321 2.37 -2.61 -27.78
N THR A 322 2.55 -2.67 -29.10
CA THR A 322 3.69 -3.36 -29.73
C THR A 322 4.61 -2.42 -30.48
N ASN A 323 4.24 -1.13 -30.57
CA ASN A 323 4.89 -0.12 -31.41
C ASN A 323 5.16 1.18 -30.64
N GLY A 324 5.31 1.13 -29.35
CA GLY A 324 5.70 2.30 -28.55
C GLY A 324 7.05 2.84 -29.02
N SER A 325 7.15 4.14 -29.29
CA SER A 325 8.36 4.79 -29.78
C SER A 325 8.40 6.23 -29.29
N ASP A 326 9.31 6.49 -28.39
CA ASP A 326 9.38 7.75 -27.66
C ASP A 326 10.77 8.39 -27.75
N THR A 327 10.82 9.71 -27.60
CA THR A 327 12.09 10.46 -27.53
C THR A 327 12.04 11.43 -26.38
N LEU A 328 13.02 11.38 -25.49
CA LEU A 328 13.21 12.31 -24.38
C LEU A 328 14.31 13.30 -24.68
N GLY A 329 14.10 14.56 -24.37
CA GLY A 329 15.14 15.57 -24.16
C GLY A 329 15.37 15.77 -22.68
N VAL A 330 16.61 15.60 -22.21
CA VAL A 330 16.98 15.62 -20.79
C VAL A 330 17.89 16.80 -20.52
N ARG A 331 17.67 17.51 -19.42
CA ARG A 331 18.53 18.57 -18.89
C ARG A 331 18.51 18.52 -17.37
N ASP A 332 19.68 18.58 -16.74
CA ASP A 332 19.83 18.56 -15.29
C ASP A 332 19.10 17.39 -14.62
N SER A 333 19.24 16.18 -15.23
CA SER A 333 18.59 14.94 -14.81
C SER A 333 17.05 14.96 -14.82
N LYS A 334 16.44 15.95 -15.47
CA LYS A 334 14.98 16.05 -15.68
C LYS A 334 14.62 16.00 -17.15
N VAL A 335 13.44 15.45 -17.46
CA VAL A 335 12.88 15.48 -18.81
C VAL A 335 12.31 16.88 -19.07
N VAL A 336 12.81 17.54 -20.10
CA VAL A 336 12.30 18.85 -20.57
C VAL A 336 11.43 18.73 -21.82
N TYR A 337 11.63 17.68 -22.58
CA TYR A 337 10.85 17.37 -23.78
C TYR A 337 10.58 15.87 -23.87
N HIS A 338 9.37 15.49 -24.27
CA HIS A 338 8.99 14.12 -24.52
C HIS A 338 8.08 14.03 -25.75
N TYR A 339 8.52 13.37 -26.80
CA TYR A 339 7.64 12.91 -27.87
C TYR A 339 7.23 11.47 -27.57
N CYS A 340 5.92 11.22 -27.48
CA CYS A 340 5.37 9.92 -27.14
C CYS A 340 4.43 9.42 -28.24
N TYR A 341 4.71 8.24 -28.79
CA TYR A 341 3.89 7.59 -29.81
C TYR A 341 3.60 6.14 -29.45
N TYR A 342 2.35 5.76 -29.48
CA TYR A 342 1.91 4.37 -29.42
C TYR A 342 0.49 4.20 -29.98
N THR A 343 0.14 2.95 -30.32
CA THR A 343 -1.23 2.50 -30.58
C THR A 343 -1.57 1.31 -29.68
N ILE A 344 -2.82 1.26 -29.24
CA ILE A 344 -3.36 0.13 -28.48
C ILE A 344 -4.15 -0.76 -29.45
N ASN A 345 -3.79 -2.05 -29.51
CA ASN A 345 -4.41 -3.08 -30.35
C ASN A 345 -5.19 -4.08 -29.53
#